data_5d07d0eca0c3b393ba50bf872521eb50
#
_entry.id   5d07d0eca0c3b393ba50bf872521eb50
#
_cell.length_a   1.000
_cell.length_b   1.000
_cell.length_c   1.000
_cell.angle_alpha   90.00
_cell.angle_beta   90.00
_cell.angle_gamma   90.00
#
_symmetry.space_group_name_H-M   'P 1'
#
loop_
_entity.id
_entity.type
_entity.pdbx_description
1 polymer ?
#
loop_
_entity_poly.entity_id
_entity_poly.type
_entity_poly.pdbx_seq_one_letter_code
_entity_poly.pdbx_strand_id
1 'polypeptide(L)'
;MPGVNRRRFLATLSVGLASAPAAFAQRPQLETFTQWMNASRRYRELGVQACLDRIRAMDASIQAWVQVAPQPPLGDGPLAGIPFAAKDIMETRGLSTAYGSAVYRGRLGSTDAAIVTSLRQRGAILLGKSHTTWFAYRTPAPTRNPRNLEHTPGGSSSGSAAAVAAGMVPFSLGTQTRGSILRPASYCGITGFKPTYGLVSIEGVMPFANSLDTVGLFTHTPSDMLSLWRAMGFAADASDDIVVGVPDPMPDVDEPMAGAMRDAVAALRRGGIRTQPVDIAALLKTLDAATIDVMFYEGARIHEARWKEHGAKLLDLAELVEQGLAMPVERYTRAQQHIRDARTRLSELYRMTPIIVVPAATGPAPRGLSTTGDPRMNAPWTALGTPAISIPMPTAGLPLGLQLTADRGEDARLLAAAVRVARSLS
;
A
#
# COMPACT_ATOMS: atom_id res chain seq x y z
N MET A 1 17.51 -21.97 -19.69
CA MET A 1 16.14 -22.33 -20.08
C MET A 1 15.65 -21.29 -21.05
N PRO A 2 14.97 -21.63 -22.17
CA PRO A 2 14.50 -20.62 -23.13
C PRO A 2 13.43 -19.76 -22.45
N GLY A 3 13.64 -18.44 -22.44
CA GLY A 3 12.72 -17.48 -21.87
C GLY A 3 11.34 -17.56 -22.55
N VAL A 4 10.28 -17.48 -21.76
CA VAL A 4 8.90 -17.43 -22.25
C VAL A 4 8.75 -16.18 -23.14
N ASN A 5 8.52 -16.41 -24.44
CA ASN A 5 8.38 -15.33 -25.39
C ASN A 5 7.04 -14.60 -25.16
N ARG A 6 7.08 -13.26 -25.04
CA ARG A 6 5.91 -12.40 -24.81
C ARG A 6 4.75 -12.65 -25.80
N ARG A 7 5.07 -12.93 -27.08
CA ARG A 7 4.06 -13.26 -28.10
C ARG A 7 3.35 -14.59 -27.82
N ARG A 8 4.09 -15.60 -27.36
CA ARG A 8 3.48 -16.89 -26.95
C ARG A 8 2.67 -16.77 -25.68
N PHE A 9 3.13 -15.97 -24.70
CA PHE A 9 2.38 -15.68 -23.49
C PHE A 9 1.05 -14.98 -23.77
N LEU A 10 1.06 -13.94 -24.62
CA LEU A 10 -0.17 -13.24 -25.04
C LEU A 10 -1.07 -14.11 -25.94
N ALA A 11 -0.48 -14.96 -26.79
CA ALA A 11 -1.23 -15.91 -27.62
C ALA A 11 -1.91 -16.99 -26.77
N THR A 12 -1.29 -17.46 -25.70
CA THR A 12 -1.91 -18.42 -24.77
C THR A 12 -3.10 -17.80 -24.03
N LEU A 13 -3.07 -16.48 -23.80
CA LEU A 13 -4.22 -15.74 -23.23
C LEU A 13 -5.34 -15.50 -24.26
N SER A 14 -5.04 -15.51 -25.56
CA SER A 14 -6.01 -15.24 -26.63
C SER A 14 -6.59 -16.48 -27.32
N VAL A 15 -5.96 -17.65 -27.24
CA VAL A 15 -6.41 -18.89 -27.92
C VAL A 15 -7.60 -19.59 -27.22
N GLY A 16 -8.05 -19.11 -26.06
CA GLY A 16 -9.24 -19.65 -25.38
C GLY A 16 -10.60 -19.32 -26.02
N LEU A 17 -10.66 -18.71 -27.22
CA LEU A 17 -11.91 -18.18 -27.81
C LEU A 17 -12.41 -18.88 -29.08
N ALA A 18 -11.78 -19.94 -29.57
CA ALA A 18 -12.24 -20.65 -30.75
C ALA A 18 -12.64 -22.09 -30.41
N SER A 19 -13.95 -22.33 -30.48
CA SER A 19 -14.66 -23.61 -30.60
C SER A 19 -14.81 -24.49 -29.35
N ALA A 20 -15.88 -24.25 -28.58
CA ALA A 20 -16.78 -25.30 -28.08
C ALA A 20 -18.15 -24.68 -27.74
N PRO A 21 -19.30 -25.31 -28.05
CA PRO A 21 -20.59 -24.78 -27.64
C PRO A 21 -20.77 -24.95 -26.14
N ALA A 22 -20.95 -23.84 -25.47
CA ALA A 22 -21.68 -23.59 -24.23
C ALA A 22 -21.79 -24.71 -23.17
N ALA A 23 -20.74 -24.96 -22.43
CA ALA A 23 -20.90 -24.96 -21.00
C ALA A 23 -20.28 -23.64 -20.54
N PHE A 24 -21.10 -22.68 -20.10
CA PHE A 24 -20.68 -21.58 -19.24
C PHE A 24 -20.21 -22.19 -17.92
N ALA A 25 -19.06 -22.86 -17.95
CA ALA A 25 -18.33 -23.17 -16.75
C ALA A 25 -18.11 -21.82 -16.09
N GLN A 26 -18.76 -21.58 -14.95
CA GLN A 26 -18.54 -20.39 -14.14
C GLN A 26 -17.05 -20.19 -14.02
N ARG A 27 -16.55 -19.08 -14.63
CA ARG A 27 -15.13 -18.75 -14.53
C ARG A 27 -14.80 -18.63 -13.05
N PRO A 28 -13.69 -19.20 -12.56
CA PRO A 28 -13.39 -19.18 -11.14
C PRO A 28 -13.31 -17.71 -10.68
N GLN A 29 -14.13 -17.35 -9.71
CA GLN A 29 -14.04 -16.06 -9.04
C GLN A 29 -12.97 -16.18 -7.97
N LEU A 30 -11.69 -16.02 -8.38
CA LEU A 30 -10.58 -15.93 -7.44
C LEU A 30 -10.45 -14.46 -7.02
N GLU A 31 -10.99 -14.12 -5.87
CA GLU A 31 -10.99 -12.73 -5.36
C GLU A 31 -9.84 -12.48 -4.41
N THR A 32 -9.61 -13.39 -3.46
CA THR A 32 -8.59 -13.21 -2.42
C THR A 32 -7.28 -13.90 -2.79
N PHE A 33 -6.16 -13.39 -2.30
CA PHE A 33 -4.85 -13.98 -2.55
C PHE A 33 -4.78 -15.45 -2.07
N THR A 34 -5.42 -15.77 -0.95
CA THR A 34 -5.48 -17.13 -0.42
C THR A 34 -6.21 -18.08 -1.37
N GLN A 35 -7.29 -17.62 -2.03
CA GLN A 35 -7.97 -18.40 -3.06
C GLN A 35 -7.04 -18.68 -4.25
N TRP A 36 -6.27 -17.68 -4.68
CA TRP A 36 -5.25 -17.86 -5.73
C TRP A 36 -4.19 -18.85 -5.33
N MET A 37 -3.68 -18.80 -4.09
CA MET A 37 -2.68 -19.75 -3.60
C MET A 37 -3.18 -21.21 -3.62
N ASN A 38 -4.44 -21.41 -3.31
CA ASN A 38 -5.07 -22.74 -3.24
C ASN A 38 -5.56 -23.25 -4.62
N ALA A 39 -5.60 -22.38 -5.63
CA ALA A 39 -6.06 -22.74 -6.97
C ALA A 39 -5.02 -23.54 -7.76
N SER A 40 -5.48 -24.51 -8.57
CA SER A 40 -4.61 -25.19 -9.53
C SER A 40 -4.06 -24.23 -10.59
N ARG A 41 -2.95 -24.58 -11.24
CA ARG A 41 -2.34 -23.77 -12.30
C ARG A 41 -3.35 -23.39 -13.39
N ARG A 42 -4.14 -24.34 -13.86
CA ARG A 42 -5.19 -24.10 -14.87
C ARG A 42 -6.23 -23.10 -14.37
N TYR A 43 -6.63 -23.18 -13.10
CA TYR A 43 -7.58 -22.21 -12.52
C TYR A 43 -6.98 -20.81 -12.40
N ARG A 44 -5.69 -20.69 -12.08
CA ARG A 44 -5.00 -19.40 -12.06
C ARG A 44 -4.94 -18.77 -13.46
N GLU A 45 -4.67 -19.56 -14.52
CA GLU A 45 -4.69 -19.07 -15.92
C GLU A 45 -6.07 -18.51 -16.30
N LEU A 46 -7.15 -19.21 -15.97
CA LEU A 46 -8.53 -18.71 -16.15
C LEU A 46 -8.82 -17.48 -15.28
N GLY A 47 -8.29 -17.44 -14.07
CA GLY A 47 -8.38 -16.32 -13.14
C GLY A 47 -7.71 -15.06 -13.67
N VAL A 48 -6.54 -15.16 -14.32
CA VAL A 48 -5.88 -14.02 -14.98
C VAL A 48 -6.79 -13.42 -16.03
N GLN A 49 -7.44 -14.24 -16.86
CA GLN A 49 -8.40 -13.75 -17.85
C GLN A 49 -9.60 -13.07 -17.18
N ALA A 50 -10.11 -13.62 -16.07
CA ALA A 50 -11.18 -12.99 -15.30
C ALA A 50 -10.76 -11.62 -14.71
N CYS A 51 -9.52 -11.47 -14.26
CA CYS A 51 -8.97 -10.17 -13.86
C CYS A 51 -8.98 -9.16 -15.03
N LEU A 52 -8.50 -9.55 -16.20
CA LEU A 52 -8.50 -8.70 -17.40
C LEU A 52 -9.92 -8.33 -17.84
N ASP A 53 -10.87 -9.25 -17.76
CA ASP A 53 -12.29 -8.99 -18.07
C ASP A 53 -12.86 -7.97 -17.07
N ARG A 54 -12.57 -8.10 -15.79
CA ARG A 54 -13.00 -7.18 -14.73
C ARG A 54 -12.40 -5.79 -14.93
N ILE A 55 -11.12 -5.70 -15.27
CA ILE A 55 -10.47 -4.42 -15.60
C ILE A 55 -11.22 -3.75 -16.77
N ARG A 56 -11.47 -4.48 -17.87
CA ARG A 56 -12.22 -3.94 -19.03
C ARG A 56 -13.63 -3.47 -18.66
N ALA A 57 -14.30 -4.16 -17.76
CA ALA A 57 -15.67 -3.82 -17.35
C ALA A 57 -15.74 -2.61 -16.42
N MET A 58 -14.75 -2.39 -15.56
CA MET A 58 -14.86 -1.45 -14.44
C MET A 58 -13.90 -0.26 -14.52
N ASP A 59 -12.76 -0.39 -15.21
CA ASP A 59 -11.69 0.62 -15.09
C ASP A 59 -12.04 1.95 -15.76
N ALA A 60 -12.95 1.97 -16.73
CA ALA A 60 -13.44 3.23 -17.30
C ALA A 60 -14.05 4.16 -16.24
N SER A 61 -14.68 3.62 -15.20
CA SER A 61 -15.28 4.39 -14.11
C SER A 61 -14.36 4.58 -12.90
N ILE A 62 -13.46 3.63 -12.64
CA ILE A 62 -12.56 3.64 -11.48
C ILE A 62 -11.24 4.35 -11.78
N GLN A 63 -10.68 4.16 -12.96
CA GLN A 63 -9.40 4.68 -13.41
C GLN A 63 -8.25 4.27 -12.46
N ALA A 64 -8.16 2.98 -12.17
CA ALA A 64 -7.07 2.43 -11.36
C ALA A 64 -5.77 2.26 -12.14
N TRP A 65 -5.85 2.10 -13.46
CA TRP A 65 -4.72 1.70 -14.31
C TRP A 65 -4.24 2.84 -15.22
N VAL A 66 -2.91 3.04 -15.24
CA VAL A 66 -2.21 3.85 -16.25
C VAL A 66 -2.08 3.06 -17.53
N GLN A 67 -1.73 1.78 -17.40
CA GLN A 67 -1.52 0.87 -18.52
C GLN A 67 -1.76 -0.57 -18.08
N VAL A 68 -2.58 -1.30 -18.82
CA VAL A 68 -2.73 -2.75 -18.71
C VAL A 68 -1.96 -3.41 -19.86
N ALA A 69 -0.87 -4.08 -19.55
CA ALA A 69 -0.02 -4.76 -20.52
C ALA A 69 0.71 -5.93 -19.82
N PRO A 70 0.08 -7.09 -19.75
CA PRO A 70 0.61 -8.23 -19.02
C PRO A 70 2.05 -8.58 -19.42
N GLN A 71 2.92 -8.75 -18.41
CA GLN A 71 4.29 -9.17 -18.54
C GLN A 71 4.42 -10.60 -18.04
N PRO A 72 5.07 -11.51 -18.76
CA PRO A 72 5.26 -12.89 -18.32
C PRO A 72 6.12 -12.94 -17.04
N PRO A 73 6.02 -14.01 -16.26
CA PRO A 73 6.94 -14.27 -15.17
C PRO A 73 8.38 -14.40 -15.70
N LEU A 74 9.36 -14.16 -14.83
CA LEU A 74 10.79 -14.36 -15.11
C LEU A 74 11.31 -15.70 -14.61
N GLY A 75 10.51 -16.39 -13.80
CA GLY A 75 10.82 -17.69 -13.23
C GLY A 75 9.55 -18.45 -12.85
N ASP A 76 9.72 -19.53 -12.11
CA ASP A 76 8.64 -20.29 -11.49
C ASP A 76 8.82 -20.30 -9.97
N GLY A 77 7.74 -20.47 -9.22
CA GLY A 77 7.82 -20.45 -7.76
C GLY A 77 6.47 -20.29 -7.07
N PRO A 78 6.48 -19.89 -5.79
CA PRO A 78 5.25 -19.84 -4.98
C PRO A 78 4.14 -18.94 -5.56
N LEU A 79 4.52 -17.93 -6.35
CA LEU A 79 3.58 -16.99 -6.96
C LEU A 79 3.21 -17.34 -8.41
N ALA A 80 3.53 -18.55 -8.88
CA ALA A 80 3.32 -18.95 -10.26
C ALA A 80 1.88 -18.72 -10.73
N GLY A 81 1.73 -17.87 -11.76
CA GLY A 81 0.44 -17.56 -12.37
C GLY A 81 -0.44 -16.57 -11.58
N ILE A 82 0.02 -15.99 -10.49
CA ILE A 82 -0.75 -15.02 -9.69
C ILE A 82 -0.49 -13.60 -10.24
N PRO A 83 -1.55 -12.85 -10.61
CA PRO A 83 -1.41 -11.51 -11.17
C PRO A 83 -1.23 -10.43 -10.11
N PHE A 84 -0.50 -9.35 -10.46
CA PHE A 84 -0.36 -8.17 -9.61
C PHE A 84 -0.27 -6.88 -10.42
N ALA A 85 -0.44 -5.74 -9.72
CA ALA A 85 -0.23 -4.40 -10.25
C ALA A 85 0.98 -3.72 -9.59
N ALA A 86 1.72 -2.91 -10.34
CA ALA A 86 2.81 -2.09 -9.83
C ALA A 86 2.48 -0.59 -9.95
N LYS A 87 2.65 0.15 -8.84
CA LYS A 87 2.47 1.61 -8.81
C LYS A 87 3.38 2.31 -9.84
N ASP A 88 2.87 3.37 -10.50
CA ASP A 88 3.56 4.05 -11.60
C ASP A 88 4.78 4.88 -11.21
N ILE A 89 5.37 4.65 -10.06
CA ILE A 89 6.71 5.13 -9.69
C ILE A 89 7.75 4.02 -9.60
N MET A 90 7.35 2.77 -9.86
CA MET A 90 8.25 1.63 -9.92
C MET A 90 8.68 1.41 -11.37
N GLU A 91 9.98 1.43 -11.63
CA GLU A 91 10.51 1.12 -12.96
C GLU A 91 10.02 -0.25 -13.41
N THR A 92 9.60 -0.31 -14.67
CA THR A 92 9.11 -1.54 -15.28
C THR A 92 9.52 -1.56 -16.73
N ARG A 93 10.36 -2.50 -17.12
CA ARG A 93 10.94 -2.58 -18.47
C ARG A 93 9.86 -2.61 -19.54
N GLY A 94 9.89 -1.63 -20.44
CA GLY A 94 9.01 -1.53 -21.60
C GLY A 94 7.57 -1.14 -21.30
N LEU A 95 7.25 -0.76 -20.04
CA LEU A 95 5.98 -0.17 -19.68
C LEU A 95 6.11 1.32 -19.37
N SER A 96 5.00 2.04 -19.51
CA SER A 96 4.94 3.44 -19.06
C SER A 96 5.33 3.56 -17.60
N THR A 97 6.24 4.49 -17.29
CA THR A 97 6.64 4.85 -15.94
C THR A 97 6.79 6.36 -15.90
N ALA A 98 5.64 7.04 -15.79
CA ALA A 98 5.50 8.49 -15.91
C ALA A 98 5.41 9.20 -14.56
N TYR A 99 5.48 8.47 -13.44
CA TYR A 99 5.40 8.99 -12.07
C TYR A 99 4.07 9.74 -11.79
N GLY A 100 2.98 9.33 -12.45
CA GLY A 100 1.70 10.03 -12.39
C GLY A 100 1.69 11.39 -13.07
N SER A 101 2.75 11.76 -13.81
CA SER A 101 3.01 13.11 -14.30
C SER A 101 2.90 13.20 -15.83
N ALA A 102 2.24 14.26 -16.31
CA ALA A 102 2.24 14.57 -17.75
C ALA A 102 3.63 15.00 -18.27
N VAL A 103 4.53 15.46 -17.37
CA VAL A 103 5.91 15.83 -17.72
C VAL A 103 6.67 14.65 -18.32
N TYR A 104 6.43 13.44 -17.79
CA TYR A 104 7.08 12.21 -18.26
C TYR A 104 6.14 11.31 -19.08
N ARG A 105 5.07 11.88 -19.67
CA ARG A 105 4.15 11.12 -20.52
C ARG A 105 4.90 10.44 -21.68
N GLY A 106 4.68 9.14 -21.84
CA GLY A 106 5.35 8.33 -22.87
C GLY A 106 6.72 7.80 -22.48
N ARG A 107 7.26 8.17 -21.30
CA ARG A 107 8.49 7.57 -20.79
C ARG A 107 8.26 6.08 -20.51
N LEU A 108 9.13 5.24 -21.03
CA LEU A 108 9.14 3.80 -20.76
C LEU A 108 10.26 3.47 -19.77
N GLY A 109 9.99 2.55 -18.85
CA GLY A 109 11.01 2.00 -17.96
C GLY A 109 12.05 1.20 -18.74
N SER A 110 13.32 1.36 -18.38
CA SER A 110 14.45 0.63 -18.97
C SER A 110 14.78 -0.68 -18.26
N THR A 111 14.44 -0.76 -16.97
CA THR A 111 14.68 -1.90 -16.08
C THR A 111 13.40 -2.21 -15.30
N ASP A 112 13.37 -3.34 -14.60
CA ASP A 112 12.37 -3.59 -13.56
C ASP A 112 12.94 -3.15 -12.21
N ALA A 113 12.14 -2.54 -11.35
CA ALA A 113 12.47 -2.32 -9.95
C ALA A 113 12.73 -3.67 -9.25
N ALA A 114 13.62 -3.69 -8.27
CA ALA A 114 14.04 -4.92 -7.59
C ALA A 114 12.86 -5.75 -7.07
N ILE A 115 11.84 -5.10 -6.49
CA ILE A 115 10.64 -5.79 -6.01
C ILE A 115 9.81 -6.39 -7.16
N VAL A 116 9.69 -5.70 -8.29
CA VAL A 116 8.98 -6.20 -9.49
C VAL A 116 9.71 -7.42 -10.04
N THR A 117 11.05 -7.34 -10.15
CA THR A 117 11.90 -8.46 -10.56
C THR A 117 11.73 -9.65 -9.63
N SER A 118 11.79 -9.44 -8.32
CA SER A 118 11.67 -10.50 -7.31
C SER A 118 10.33 -11.25 -7.41
N LEU A 119 9.22 -10.53 -7.53
CA LEU A 119 7.89 -11.14 -7.67
C LEU A 119 7.78 -11.92 -8.99
N ARG A 120 8.26 -11.38 -10.10
CA ARG A 120 8.26 -12.04 -11.41
C ARG A 120 9.16 -13.28 -11.43
N GLN A 121 10.30 -13.26 -10.73
CA GLN A 121 11.16 -14.45 -10.57
C GLN A 121 10.49 -15.55 -9.76
N ARG A 122 9.59 -15.21 -8.83
CA ARG A 122 8.75 -16.14 -8.07
C ARG A 122 7.51 -16.62 -8.83
N GLY A 123 7.39 -16.25 -10.11
CA GLY A 123 6.32 -16.71 -10.99
C GLY A 123 5.11 -15.79 -11.11
N ALA A 124 5.09 -14.63 -10.44
CA ALA A 124 3.98 -13.68 -10.54
C ALA A 124 3.89 -13.04 -11.93
N ILE A 125 2.68 -12.70 -12.35
CA ILE A 125 2.37 -12.04 -13.62
C ILE A 125 2.06 -10.57 -13.35
N LEU A 126 2.90 -9.66 -13.84
CA LEU A 126 2.59 -8.24 -13.78
C LEU A 126 1.53 -7.91 -14.84
N LEU A 127 0.33 -7.46 -14.41
CA LEU A 127 -0.72 -7.05 -15.36
C LEU A 127 -0.51 -5.65 -15.92
N GLY A 128 0.19 -4.77 -15.20
CA GLY A 128 0.45 -3.41 -15.67
C GLY A 128 0.77 -2.42 -14.55
N LYS A 129 0.61 -1.15 -14.88
CA LYS A 129 0.93 0.00 -14.03
C LYS A 129 -0.34 0.63 -13.47
N SER A 130 -0.40 0.78 -12.15
CA SER A 130 -1.51 1.43 -11.45
C SER A 130 -1.22 2.92 -11.19
N HIS A 131 -2.27 3.74 -11.20
CA HIS A 131 -2.15 5.17 -10.97
C HIS A 131 -1.53 5.52 -9.62
N THR A 132 -0.68 6.54 -9.62
CA THR A 132 -0.16 7.26 -8.46
C THR A 132 -0.56 8.73 -8.55
N THR A 133 -0.58 9.45 -7.43
CA THR A 133 -0.60 10.91 -7.44
C THR A 133 0.64 11.46 -8.14
N TRP A 134 0.61 12.71 -8.57
CA TRP A 134 1.70 13.39 -9.24
C TRP A 134 3.00 13.31 -8.42
N PHE A 135 4.01 12.62 -8.94
CA PHE A 135 5.27 12.31 -8.23
C PHE A 135 5.07 11.69 -6.84
N ALA A 136 4.04 10.91 -6.63
CA ALA A 136 3.67 10.36 -5.32
C ALA A 136 3.41 11.43 -4.23
N TYR A 137 3.16 12.69 -4.61
CA TYR A 137 2.91 13.80 -3.71
C TYR A 137 1.39 14.14 -3.58
N ARG A 138 1.00 15.41 -3.57
CA ARG A 138 -0.36 15.84 -3.22
C ARG A 138 -1.35 15.82 -4.37
N THR A 139 -0.95 16.31 -5.58
CA THR A 139 -1.87 16.41 -6.72
C THR A 139 -2.47 15.05 -7.06
N PRO A 140 -3.79 14.86 -6.90
CA PRO A 140 -4.43 13.56 -6.98
C PRO A 140 -4.38 12.92 -8.37
N ALA A 141 -4.45 11.59 -8.39
CA ALA A 141 -4.71 10.81 -9.59
C ALA A 141 -6.20 10.87 -9.98
N PRO A 142 -6.57 10.52 -11.22
CA PRO A 142 -7.97 10.47 -11.64
C PRO A 142 -8.77 9.32 -11.00
N THR A 143 -8.10 8.44 -10.27
CA THR A 143 -8.67 7.23 -9.68
C THR A 143 -9.78 7.55 -8.68
N ARG A 144 -10.88 6.83 -8.81
CA ARG A 144 -12.06 6.90 -7.92
C ARG A 144 -12.11 5.70 -6.99
N ASN A 145 -12.74 5.88 -5.82
CA ASN A 145 -12.90 4.83 -4.84
C ASN A 145 -13.93 3.79 -5.33
N PRO A 146 -13.57 2.50 -5.46
CA PRO A 146 -14.52 1.47 -5.90
C PRO A 146 -15.70 1.25 -4.95
N ARG A 147 -15.58 1.67 -3.68
CA ARG A 147 -16.67 1.58 -2.69
C ARG A 147 -17.72 2.68 -2.87
N ASN A 148 -17.30 3.83 -3.39
CA ASN A 148 -18.19 4.92 -3.81
C ASN A 148 -17.42 5.83 -4.77
N LEU A 149 -17.84 5.86 -6.04
CA LEU A 149 -17.14 6.60 -7.11
C LEU A 149 -17.13 8.12 -6.92
N GLU A 150 -17.92 8.67 -6.01
CA GLU A 150 -17.89 10.09 -5.66
C GLU A 150 -16.75 10.45 -4.70
N HIS A 151 -16.05 9.45 -4.16
CA HIS A 151 -15.02 9.64 -3.14
C HIS A 151 -13.62 9.32 -3.65
N THR A 152 -12.61 9.92 -3.01
CA THR A 152 -11.21 9.58 -3.24
C THR A 152 -10.90 8.15 -2.75
N PRO A 153 -10.06 7.39 -3.46
CA PRO A 153 -9.52 6.14 -2.93
C PRO A 153 -8.37 6.37 -1.93
N GLY A 154 -8.03 7.64 -1.65
CA GLY A 154 -6.79 8.00 -0.98
C GLY A 154 -5.60 8.02 -1.94
N GLY A 155 -4.41 8.12 -1.40
CA GLY A 155 -3.16 8.17 -2.18
C GLY A 155 -1.92 8.23 -1.26
N SER A 156 -0.73 8.24 -1.86
CA SER A 156 -0.44 8.36 -3.30
C SER A 156 -0.60 7.05 -4.08
N SER A 157 -0.76 5.87 -3.48
CA SER A 157 -0.96 4.58 -4.17
C SER A 157 -2.45 4.36 -4.52
N SER A 158 -3.05 5.38 -5.17
CA SER A 158 -4.50 5.44 -5.46
C SER A 158 -4.98 4.26 -6.29
N GLY A 159 -4.38 4.05 -7.45
CA GLY A 159 -4.74 2.96 -8.36
C GLY A 159 -4.41 1.58 -7.79
N SER A 160 -3.33 1.45 -7.02
CA SER A 160 -2.95 0.17 -6.40
C SER A 160 -4.02 -0.30 -5.41
N ALA A 161 -4.48 0.58 -4.52
CA ALA A 161 -5.55 0.27 -3.59
C ALA A 161 -6.88 0.01 -4.30
N ALA A 162 -7.25 0.86 -5.27
CA ALA A 162 -8.48 0.71 -6.04
C ALA A 162 -8.53 -0.59 -6.85
N ALA A 163 -7.41 -1.00 -7.46
CA ALA A 163 -7.35 -2.25 -8.25
C ALA A 163 -7.61 -3.49 -7.39
N VAL A 164 -7.07 -3.54 -6.16
CA VAL A 164 -7.36 -4.62 -5.21
C VAL A 164 -8.81 -4.53 -4.72
N ALA A 165 -9.26 -3.36 -4.27
CA ALA A 165 -10.62 -3.18 -3.76
C ALA A 165 -11.72 -3.51 -4.77
N ALA A 166 -11.45 -3.33 -6.08
CA ALA A 166 -12.32 -3.72 -7.18
C ALA A 166 -12.15 -5.18 -7.62
N GLY A 167 -11.27 -5.96 -6.98
CA GLY A 167 -10.99 -7.35 -7.34
C GLY A 167 -10.30 -7.52 -8.70
N MET A 168 -9.69 -6.48 -9.24
CA MET A 168 -8.96 -6.51 -10.52
C MET A 168 -7.66 -7.32 -10.42
N VAL A 169 -7.06 -7.38 -9.24
CA VAL A 169 -5.91 -8.20 -8.89
C VAL A 169 -5.99 -8.64 -7.43
N PRO A 170 -5.44 -9.82 -7.06
CA PRO A 170 -5.43 -10.27 -5.66
C PRO A 170 -4.47 -9.48 -4.78
N PHE A 171 -3.43 -8.87 -5.34
CA PHE A 171 -2.52 -8.00 -4.62
C PHE A 171 -1.89 -6.94 -5.54
N SER A 172 -1.38 -5.88 -4.94
CA SER A 172 -0.68 -4.82 -5.66
C SER A 172 0.46 -4.23 -4.84
N LEU A 173 1.42 -3.60 -5.55
CA LEU A 173 2.53 -2.87 -4.96
C LEU A 173 2.19 -1.39 -4.82
N GLY A 174 2.55 -0.81 -3.69
CA GLY A 174 2.51 0.62 -3.42
C GLY A 174 3.77 1.10 -2.73
N THR A 175 3.81 2.39 -2.38
CA THR A 175 4.87 3.00 -1.60
C THR A 175 4.30 3.93 -0.55
N GLN A 176 5.04 4.15 0.53
CA GLN A 176 4.68 5.11 1.56
C GLN A 176 5.89 5.93 2.00
N THR A 177 5.72 7.25 1.90
CA THR A 177 6.61 8.27 2.48
C THR A 177 6.00 8.87 3.74
N ARG A 178 4.66 9.06 3.77
CA ARG A 178 3.88 9.46 4.96
C ARG A 178 2.74 8.48 5.26
N GLY A 179 1.73 8.39 4.40
CA GLY A 179 0.53 7.57 4.61
C GLY A 179 0.02 6.86 3.37
N SER A 180 0.86 6.71 2.34
CA SER A 180 0.43 6.35 0.98
C SER A 180 0.12 4.86 0.76
N ILE A 181 0.11 4.04 1.80
CA ILE A 181 -0.35 2.64 1.82
C ILE A 181 -1.52 2.49 2.80
N LEU A 182 -1.31 2.91 4.05
CA LEU A 182 -2.25 2.64 5.14
C LEU A 182 -3.56 3.42 4.97
N ARG A 183 -3.47 4.70 4.53
CA ARG A 183 -4.65 5.53 4.31
C ARG A 183 -5.50 5.05 3.12
N PRO A 184 -4.96 4.82 1.90
CA PRO A 184 -5.78 4.29 0.81
C PRO A 184 -6.32 2.88 1.11
N ALA A 185 -5.64 2.05 1.89
CA ALA A 185 -6.19 0.79 2.37
C ALA A 185 -7.44 1.00 3.24
N SER A 186 -7.38 1.95 4.19
CA SER A 186 -8.53 2.32 5.03
C SER A 186 -9.71 2.79 4.17
N TYR A 187 -9.49 3.72 3.26
CA TYR A 187 -10.55 4.31 2.42
C TYR A 187 -11.17 3.33 1.43
N CYS A 188 -10.40 2.36 0.95
CA CYS A 188 -10.87 1.34 0.02
C CYS A 188 -11.41 0.08 0.71
N GLY A 189 -11.32 -0.02 2.05
CA GLY A 189 -11.79 -1.18 2.82
C GLY A 189 -11.04 -2.46 2.47
N ILE A 190 -9.72 -2.39 2.42
CA ILE A 190 -8.80 -3.49 2.13
C ILE A 190 -7.63 -3.48 3.13
N THR A 191 -6.78 -4.49 3.07
CA THR A 191 -5.56 -4.55 3.88
C THR A 191 -4.40 -3.90 3.15
N GLY A 192 -3.71 -2.97 3.84
CA GLY A 192 -2.47 -2.35 3.36
C GLY A 192 -1.35 -2.56 4.37
N PHE A 193 -0.19 -3.03 3.92
CA PHE A 193 0.96 -3.31 4.77
C PHE A 193 2.18 -2.52 4.33
N LYS A 194 2.74 -1.76 5.26
CA LYS A 194 4.04 -1.10 5.17
C LYS A 194 5.03 -1.86 6.05
N PRO A 195 5.97 -2.62 5.46
CA PRO A 195 6.99 -3.34 6.22
C PRO A 195 7.91 -2.40 7.02
N THR A 196 8.73 -2.98 7.85
CA THR A 196 9.88 -2.31 8.45
C THR A 196 10.71 -1.59 7.37
N TYR A 197 11.07 -0.32 7.63
CA TYR A 197 11.90 0.48 6.72
C TYR A 197 13.21 -0.26 6.38
N GLY A 198 13.52 -0.33 5.08
CA GLY A 198 14.71 -0.98 4.56
C GLY A 198 14.61 -2.51 4.38
N LEU A 199 13.52 -3.16 4.82
CA LEU A 199 13.36 -4.61 4.68
C LEU A 199 13.05 -5.03 3.24
N VAL A 200 12.26 -4.24 2.52
CA VAL A 200 11.99 -4.43 1.09
C VAL A 200 12.76 -3.38 0.29
N SER A 201 13.52 -3.82 -0.71
CA SER A 201 14.34 -2.92 -1.53
C SER A 201 13.50 -1.87 -2.27
N ILE A 202 13.96 -0.63 -2.25
CA ILE A 202 13.42 0.50 -3.03
C ILE A 202 14.20 0.76 -4.34
N GLU A 203 15.14 -0.11 -4.69
CA GLU A 203 15.89 0.01 -5.93
C GLU A 203 14.97 -0.01 -7.16
N GLY A 204 15.13 0.98 -8.05
CA GLY A 204 14.26 1.17 -9.21
C GLY A 204 12.89 1.78 -8.88
N VAL A 205 12.69 2.26 -7.65
CA VAL A 205 11.53 3.07 -7.27
C VAL A 205 11.91 4.54 -7.28
N MET A 206 11.11 5.42 -7.90
CA MET A 206 11.37 6.86 -7.86
C MET A 206 11.42 7.34 -6.40
N PRO A 207 12.55 7.88 -5.93
CA PRO A 207 12.69 8.32 -4.55
C PRO A 207 11.90 9.61 -4.32
N PHE A 208 11.42 9.78 -3.08
CA PHE A 208 10.78 11.01 -2.60
C PHE A 208 11.48 11.55 -1.35
N ALA A 209 11.70 10.71 -0.34
CA ALA A 209 12.48 11.04 0.86
C ALA A 209 13.19 9.78 1.34
N ASN A 210 14.51 9.74 1.20
CA ASN A 210 15.31 8.52 1.40
C ASN A 210 15.16 7.92 2.81
N SER A 211 14.98 8.76 3.84
CA SER A 211 14.80 8.29 5.23
C SER A 211 13.41 7.74 5.53
N LEU A 212 12.45 7.87 4.61
CA LEU A 212 11.03 7.56 4.82
C LEU A 212 10.49 6.51 3.84
N ASP A 213 10.95 6.54 2.59
CA ASP A 213 10.35 5.74 1.52
C ASP A 213 10.40 4.25 1.79
N THR A 214 9.23 3.63 1.72
CA THR A 214 9.05 2.21 1.96
C THR A 214 8.13 1.62 0.90
N VAL A 215 8.53 0.52 0.27
CA VAL A 215 7.64 -0.30 -0.57
C VAL A 215 6.67 -1.06 0.34
N GLY A 216 5.43 -1.16 -0.06
CA GLY A 216 4.43 -1.95 0.64
C GLY A 216 3.41 -2.60 -0.29
N LEU A 217 2.44 -3.25 0.32
CA LEU A 217 1.58 -4.22 -0.31
C LEU A 217 0.12 -3.94 0.03
N PHE A 218 -0.77 -4.31 -0.90
CA PHE A 218 -2.22 -4.35 -0.69
C PHE A 218 -2.76 -5.73 -1.00
N THR A 219 -3.67 -6.21 -0.16
CA THR A 219 -4.46 -7.45 -0.35
C THR A 219 -5.87 -7.23 0.18
N HIS A 220 -6.79 -8.16 -0.03
CA HIS A 220 -8.16 -8.03 0.49
C HIS A 220 -8.22 -8.17 2.01
N THR A 221 -7.52 -9.16 2.56
CA THR A 221 -7.59 -9.51 4.00
C THR A 221 -6.21 -9.60 4.64
N PRO A 222 -6.10 -9.50 5.98
CA PRO A 222 -4.85 -9.74 6.68
C PRO A 222 -4.30 -11.17 6.49
N SER A 223 -5.16 -12.17 6.35
CA SER A 223 -4.76 -13.55 6.05
C SER A 223 -4.10 -13.66 4.67
N ASP A 224 -4.62 -12.93 3.69
CA ASP A 224 -4.00 -12.83 2.36
C ASP A 224 -2.62 -12.16 2.44
N MET A 225 -2.50 -11.10 3.24
CA MET A 225 -1.23 -10.40 3.43
C MET A 225 -0.18 -11.31 4.06
N LEU A 226 -0.54 -12.05 5.09
CA LEU A 226 0.36 -13.03 5.72
C LEU A 226 0.77 -14.13 4.73
N SER A 227 -0.16 -14.62 3.91
CA SER A 227 0.10 -15.63 2.88
C SER A 227 1.03 -15.09 1.78
N LEU A 228 0.80 -13.85 1.33
CA LEU A 228 1.67 -13.17 0.35
C LEU A 228 3.08 -12.96 0.91
N TRP A 229 3.19 -12.51 2.16
CA TRP A 229 4.46 -12.27 2.84
C TRP A 229 5.32 -13.54 2.90
N ARG A 230 4.70 -14.68 3.27
CA ARG A 230 5.35 -15.99 3.22
C ARG A 230 5.77 -16.38 1.80
N ALA A 231 4.90 -16.19 0.82
CA ALA A 231 5.19 -16.52 -0.58
C ALA A 231 6.32 -15.66 -1.16
N MET A 232 6.54 -14.44 -0.62
CA MET A 232 7.68 -13.59 -0.92
C MET A 232 8.98 -14.05 -0.26
N GLY A 233 8.94 -15.05 0.64
CA GLY A 233 10.11 -15.64 1.29
C GLY A 233 10.51 -14.95 2.61
N PHE A 234 9.64 -14.15 3.21
CA PHE A 234 9.87 -13.55 4.51
C PHE A 234 9.37 -14.44 5.65
N ALA A 235 10.01 -14.33 6.82
CA ALA A 235 9.55 -14.98 8.04
C ALA A 235 8.14 -14.49 8.42
N ALA A 236 7.29 -15.40 8.88
CA ALA A 236 5.91 -15.11 9.20
C ALA A 236 5.39 -15.92 10.41
N ASP A 237 6.27 -16.64 11.09
CA ASP A 237 5.91 -17.39 12.28
C ASP A 237 6.08 -16.49 13.52
N ALA A 238 5.03 -16.39 14.31
CA ALA A 238 5.02 -15.56 15.52
C ALA A 238 4.04 -16.15 16.55
N SER A 239 4.25 -15.78 17.81
CA SER A 239 3.35 -16.16 18.91
C SER A 239 1.96 -15.57 18.75
N ASP A 240 0.94 -16.35 19.10
CA ASP A 240 -0.46 -15.91 19.14
C ASP A 240 -0.81 -15.07 20.37
N ASP A 241 0.07 -15.02 21.40
CA ASP A 241 -0.18 -14.20 22.58
C ASP A 241 0.22 -12.76 22.31
N ILE A 242 -0.79 -11.89 22.26
CA ILE A 242 -0.61 -10.46 22.00
C ILE A 242 -1.23 -9.61 23.11
N VAL A 243 -0.53 -8.56 23.48
CA VAL A 243 -1.05 -7.43 24.27
C VAL A 243 -1.13 -6.23 23.34
N VAL A 244 -2.28 -5.59 23.31
CA VAL A 244 -2.56 -4.46 22.42
C VAL A 244 -2.61 -3.16 23.21
N GLY A 245 -1.72 -2.23 22.89
CA GLY A 245 -1.74 -0.85 23.36
C GLY A 245 -2.84 -0.06 22.63
N VAL A 246 -3.69 0.60 23.41
CA VAL A 246 -4.76 1.48 22.90
C VAL A 246 -4.44 2.89 23.36
N PRO A 247 -4.33 3.88 22.45
CA PRO A 247 -4.06 5.26 22.86
C PRO A 247 -5.11 5.79 23.84
N ASP A 248 -4.62 6.41 24.91
CA ASP A 248 -5.42 7.14 25.86
C ASP A 248 -4.62 8.38 26.29
N PRO A 249 -5.03 9.60 25.88
CA PRO A 249 -6.22 9.89 25.06
C PRO A 249 -6.12 9.38 23.62
N MET A 250 -7.29 9.09 23.01
CA MET A 250 -7.38 8.75 21.60
C MET A 250 -6.94 9.94 20.74
N PRO A 251 -6.17 9.72 19.64
CA PRO A 251 -5.87 10.78 18.68
C PRO A 251 -7.12 11.44 18.10
N ASP A 252 -7.03 12.74 17.82
CA ASP A 252 -8.13 13.53 17.25
C ASP A 252 -8.52 13.04 15.85
N VAL A 253 -9.74 12.53 15.71
CA VAL A 253 -10.34 11.98 14.49
C VAL A 253 -11.83 12.31 14.42
N ASP A 254 -12.43 12.19 13.24
CA ASP A 254 -13.86 12.39 13.03
C ASP A 254 -14.69 11.35 13.81
N GLU A 255 -15.91 11.73 14.22
CA GLU A 255 -16.75 10.85 15.05
C GLU A 255 -17.03 9.45 14.44
N PRO A 256 -17.25 9.26 13.13
CA PRO A 256 -17.39 7.91 12.58
C PRO A 256 -16.17 7.02 12.85
N MET A 257 -14.96 7.59 12.80
CA MET A 257 -13.73 6.89 13.11
C MET A 257 -13.58 6.65 14.63
N ALA A 258 -13.89 7.67 15.46
CA ALA A 258 -13.83 7.53 16.91
C ALA A 258 -14.80 6.45 17.42
N GLY A 259 -16.03 6.41 16.88
CA GLY A 259 -17.01 5.36 17.16
C GLY A 259 -16.50 3.98 16.77
N ALA A 260 -16.02 3.82 15.54
CA ALA A 260 -15.49 2.55 15.05
C ALA A 260 -14.28 2.06 15.88
N MET A 261 -13.43 2.96 16.34
CA MET A 261 -12.31 2.62 17.25
C MET A 261 -12.79 2.11 18.60
N ARG A 262 -13.81 2.76 19.20
CA ARG A 262 -14.42 2.27 20.46
C ARG A 262 -14.99 0.86 20.29
N ASP A 263 -15.73 0.63 19.21
CA ASP A 263 -16.32 -0.67 18.90
C ASP A 263 -15.27 -1.74 18.63
N ALA A 264 -14.22 -1.40 17.88
CA ALA A 264 -13.10 -2.29 17.64
C ALA A 264 -12.40 -2.69 18.96
N VAL A 265 -12.05 -1.75 19.82
CA VAL A 265 -11.44 -2.05 21.13
C VAL A 265 -12.35 -2.94 22.00
N ALA A 266 -13.67 -2.68 22.00
CA ALA A 266 -14.63 -3.53 22.69
C ALA A 266 -14.68 -4.95 22.10
N ALA A 267 -14.62 -5.09 20.78
CA ALA A 267 -14.55 -6.38 20.09
C ALA A 267 -13.27 -7.16 20.42
N LEU A 268 -12.11 -6.50 20.43
CA LEU A 268 -10.85 -7.12 20.85
C LEU A 268 -10.94 -7.72 22.26
N ARG A 269 -11.50 -6.97 23.23
CA ARG A 269 -11.69 -7.43 24.59
C ARG A 269 -12.65 -8.63 24.67
N ARG A 270 -13.78 -8.59 23.94
CA ARG A 270 -14.71 -9.74 23.85
C ARG A 270 -14.04 -10.96 23.22
N GLY A 271 -13.14 -10.78 22.25
CA GLY A 271 -12.34 -11.83 21.62
C GLY A 271 -11.17 -12.32 22.46
N GLY A 272 -11.07 -11.92 23.74
CA GLY A 272 -10.03 -12.37 24.67
C GLY A 272 -8.64 -11.76 24.42
N ILE A 273 -8.55 -10.66 23.62
CA ILE A 273 -7.29 -9.93 23.43
C ILE A 273 -7.10 -8.94 24.59
N ARG A 274 -5.98 -9.06 25.28
CA ARG A 274 -5.60 -8.13 26.37
C ARG A 274 -5.31 -6.75 25.78
N THR A 275 -5.92 -5.69 26.35
CA THR A 275 -5.67 -4.31 25.94
C THR A 275 -5.14 -3.49 27.12
N GLN A 276 -4.22 -2.57 26.85
CA GLN A 276 -3.66 -1.64 27.85
C GLN A 276 -3.69 -0.21 27.28
N PRO A 277 -3.98 0.81 28.12
CA PRO A 277 -3.86 2.21 27.70
C PRO A 277 -2.39 2.58 27.47
N VAL A 278 -2.14 3.40 26.45
CA VAL A 278 -0.82 3.95 26.13
C VAL A 278 -0.90 5.44 25.85
N ASP A 279 -0.07 6.24 26.49
CA ASP A 279 -0.01 7.70 26.30
C ASP A 279 0.99 8.02 25.17
N ILE A 280 0.47 8.14 23.95
CA ILE A 280 1.26 8.42 22.74
C ILE A 280 0.71 9.58 21.90
N ALA A 281 -0.43 10.17 22.25
CA ALA A 281 -1.10 11.16 21.42
C ALA A 281 -0.21 12.39 21.13
N ALA A 282 0.45 12.93 22.15
CA ALA A 282 1.38 14.06 22.01
C ALA A 282 2.61 13.68 21.16
N LEU A 283 3.14 12.46 21.34
CA LEU A 283 4.26 11.94 20.57
C LEU A 283 3.92 11.80 19.07
N LEU A 284 2.73 11.28 18.75
CA LEU A 284 2.27 11.15 17.35
C LEU A 284 2.18 12.51 16.67
N LYS A 285 1.68 13.54 17.35
CA LYS A 285 1.58 14.90 16.80
C LYS A 285 2.96 15.50 16.50
N THR A 286 3.94 15.34 17.40
CA THR A 286 5.29 15.87 17.20
C THR A 286 6.06 15.09 16.13
N LEU A 287 5.84 13.78 16.02
CA LEU A 287 6.41 12.96 14.95
C LEU A 287 5.84 13.28 13.58
N ASP A 288 4.54 13.61 13.46
CA ASP A 288 3.98 14.04 12.18
C ASP A 288 4.66 15.33 11.70
N ALA A 289 4.86 16.31 12.58
CA ALA A 289 5.59 17.54 12.25
C ALA A 289 7.04 17.25 11.82
N ALA A 290 7.75 16.41 12.56
CA ALA A 290 9.12 16.01 12.21
C ALA A 290 9.19 15.27 10.86
N THR A 291 8.18 14.43 10.56
CA THR A 291 8.08 13.75 9.27
C THR A 291 7.93 14.73 8.12
N ILE A 292 7.17 15.80 8.30
CA ILE A 292 7.02 16.87 7.30
C ILE A 292 8.37 17.53 7.05
N ASP A 293 9.11 17.89 8.09
CA ASP A 293 10.42 18.54 7.94
C ASP A 293 11.43 17.65 7.20
N VAL A 294 11.51 16.36 7.55
CA VAL A 294 12.35 15.40 6.84
C VAL A 294 11.94 15.27 5.38
N MET A 295 10.64 15.12 5.12
CA MET A 295 10.10 14.96 3.76
C MET A 295 10.40 16.18 2.88
N PHE A 296 10.22 17.39 3.39
CA PHE A 296 10.48 18.61 2.64
C PHE A 296 11.97 18.78 2.35
N TYR A 297 12.82 18.58 3.36
CA TYR A 297 14.26 18.74 3.21
C TYR A 297 14.87 17.75 2.21
N GLU A 298 14.53 16.47 2.34
CA GLU A 298 15.05 15.42 1.47
C GLU A 298 14.42 15.46 0.08
N GLY A 299 13.08 15.61 0.01
CA GLY A 299 12.34 15.68 -1.25
C GLY A 299 12.77 16.85 -2.12
N ALA A 300 13.05 18.00 -1.52
CA ALA A 300 13.56 19.15 -2.27
C ALA A 300 14.89 18.84 -2.98
N ARG A 301 15.82 18.22 -2.29
CA ARG A 301 17.16 17.87 -2.84
C ARG A 301 17.08 16.76 -3.88
N ILE A 302 16.21 15.79 -3.69
CA ILE A 302 15.94 14.72 -4.66
C ILE A 302 15.33 15.28 -5.96
N HIS A 303 14.42 16.25 -5.84
CA HIS A 303 13.68 16.77 -6.99
C HIS A 303 14.22 18.10 -7.53
N GLU A 304 15.31 18.65 -7.00
CA GLU A 304 15.90 19.93 -7.42
C GLU A 304 16.22 19.98 -8.92
N ALA A 305 16.85 18.94 -9.45
CA ALA A 305 17.15 18.86 -10.88
C ALA A 305 15.88 18.90 -11.74
N ARG A 306 14.85 18.15 -11.36
CA ARG A 306 13.55 18.18 -12.04
C ARG A 306 12.87 19.55 -11.96
N TRP A 307 12.99 20.22 -10.82
CA TRP A 307 12.44 21.56 -10.63
C TRP A 307 13.15 22.59 -11.50
N LYS A 308 14.48 22.56 -11.58
CA LYS A 308 15.27 23.41 -12.48
C LYS A 308 14.88 23.22 -13.94
N GLU A 309 14.57 21.98 -14.36
CA GLU A 309 14.21 21.64 -15.74
C GLU A 309 12.76 22.00 -16.07
N HIS A 310 11.82 21.78 -15.14
CA HIS A 310 10.38 21.81 -15.45
C HIS A 310 9.61 22.90 -14.70
N GLY A 311 10.17 23.51 -13.65
CA GLY A 311 9.58 24.61 -12.90
C GLY A 311 8.15 24.33 -12.42
N ALA A 312 7.24 25.28 -12.66
CA ALA A 312 5.84 25.20 -12.26
C ALA A 312 5.06 24.00 -12.86
N LYS A 313 5.57 23.34 -13.90
CA LYS A 313 4.96 22.12 -14.42
C LYS A 313 4.99 20.96 -13.42
N LEU A 314 5.78 21.04 -12.36
CA LEU A 314 5.79 20.07 -11.28
C LEU A 314 4.60 20.22 -10.30
N LEU A 315 3.75 21.23 -10.46
CA LEU A 315 2.60 21.52 -9.61
C LEU A 315 3.01 21.67 -8.13
N ASP A 316 2.30 21.02 -7.20
CA ASP A 316 2.59 21.06 -5.76
C ASP A 316 4.03 20.66 -5.39
N LEU A 317 4.66 19.84 -6.23
CA LEU A 317 6.05 19.43 -6.01
C LEU A 317 7.03 20.61 -6.19
N ALA A 318 6.73 21.57 -7.07
CA ALA A 318 7.55 22.77 -7.22
C ALA A 318 7.60 23.56 -5.91
N GLU A 319 6.45 23.76 -5.27
CA GLU A 319 6.34 24.46 -3.97
C GLU A 319 7.13 23.71 -2.88
N LEU A 320 7.02 22.36 -2.83
CA LEU A 320 7.81 21.56 -1.89
C LEU A 320 9.31 21.78 -2.10
N VAL A 321 9.77 21.78 -3.35
CA VAL A 321 11.21 21.97 -3.67
C VAL A 321 11.66 23.34 -3.22
N GLU A 322 10.95 24.40 -3.53
CA GLU A 322 11.29 25.78 -3.13
C GLU A 322 11.38 25.90 -1.61
N GLN A 323 10.36 25.46 -0.89
CA GLN A 323 10.32 25.50 0.58
C GLN A 323 11.41 24.63 1.22
N GLY A 324 11.65 23.43 0.69
CA GLY A 324 12.63 22.50 1.24
C GLY A 324 14.06 22.92 0.96
N LEU A 325 14.38 23.58 -0.16
CA LEU A 325 15.69 24.16 -0.43
C LEU A 325 15.98 25.36 0.48
N ALA A 326 14.97 26.15 0.82
CA ALA A 326 15.05 27.26 1.77
C ALA A 326 15.12 26.82 3.25
N MET A 327 14.85 25.54 3.54
CA MET A 327 14.84 25.03 4.92
C MET A 327 16.24 24.95 5.50
N PRO A 328 16.51 25.57 6.70
CA PRO A 328 17.77 25.42 7.41
C PRO A 328 18.07 23.96 7.77
N VAL A 329 19.32 23.54 7.61
CA VAL A 329 19.76 22.17 7.92
C VAL A 329 19.53 21.83 9.39
N GLU A 330 19.60 22.80 10.29
CA GLU A 330 19.38 22.63 11.73
C GLU A 330 17.95 22.18 12.03
N ARG A 331 16.96 22.63 11.23
CA ARG A 331 15.57 22.19 11.36
C ARG A 331 15.43 20.70 10.99
N TYR A 332 16.03 20.29 9.90
CA TYR A 332 16.09 18.89 9.48
C TYR A 332 16.81 18.01 10.51
N THR A 333 17.97 18.46 11.01
CA THR A 333 18.75 17.72 12.00
C THR A 333 17.99 17.54 13.31
N ARG A 334 17.27 18.59 13.78
CA ARG A 334 16.39 18.50 14.96
C ARG A 334 15.25 17.51 14.73
N ALA A 335 14.62 17.52 13.56
CA ALA A 335 13.56 16.57 13.22
C ALA A 335 14.07 15.13 13.24
N GLN A 336 15.23 14.87 12.65
CA GLN A 336 15.86 13.55 12.69
C GLN A 336 16.22 13.11 14.11
N GLN A 337 16.76 14.03 14.94
CA GLN A 337 17.07 13.69 16.33
C GLN A 337 15.79 13.34 17.12
N HIS A 338 14.74 14.14 16.98
CA HIS A 338 13.45 13.85 17.60
C HIS A 338 12.89 12.46 17.21
N ILE A 339 13.01 12.09 15.91
CA ILE A 339 12.60 10.76 15.44
C ILE A 339 13.45 9.65 16.09
N ARG A 340 14.77 9.84 16.24
CA ARG A 340 15.65 8.85 16.92
C ARG A 340 15.25 8.66 18.38
N ASP A 341 15.04 9.76 19.10
CA ASP A 341 14.66 9.73 20.52
C ASP A 341 13.29 9.07 20.71
N ALA A 342 12.33 9.39 19.83
CA ALA A 342 11.02 8.76 19.80
C ALA A 342 11.08 7.25 19.55
N ARG A 343 11.98 6.79 18.67
CA ARG A 343 12.23 5.36 18.44
C ARG A 343 12.60 4.63 19.71
N THR A 344 13.56 5.18 20.45
CA THR A 344 14.02 4.58 21.73
C THR A 344 12.87 4.46 22.71
N ARG A 345 12.09 5.53 22.92
CA ARG A 345 10.92 5.52 23.81
C ARG A 345 9.86 4.50 23.40
N LEU A 346 9.56 4.40 22.09
CA LEU A 346 8.57 3.46 21.60
C LEU A 346 9.03 2.01 21.65
N SER A 347 10.32 1.72 21.44
CA SER A 347 10.83 0.36 21.63
C SER A 347 10.70 -0.12 23.08
N GLU A 348 10.81 0.77 24.06
CA GLU A 348 10.52 0.45 25.48
C GLU A 348 9.03 0.13 25.68
N LEU A 349 8.14 0.91 25.09
CA LEU A 349 6.70 0.67 25.15
C LEU A 349 6.32 -0.67 24.49
N TYR A 350 6.91 -0.99 23.34
CA TYR A 350 6.64 -2.26 22.62
C TYR A 350 7.07 -3.51 23.40
N ARG A 351 7.97 -3.41 24.39
CA ARG A 351 8.29 -4.54 25.27
C ARG A 351 7.11 -4.96 26.15
N MET A 352 6.25 -4.02 26.53
CA MET A 352 5.06 -4.27 27.35
C MET A 352 3.79 -4.44 26.51
N THR A 353 3.69 -3.70 25.42
CA THR A 353 2.58 -3.69 24.48
C THR A 353 3.09 -3.93 23.05
N PRO A 354 3.40 -5.21 22.69
CA PRO A 354 4.04 -5.53 21.41
C PRO A 354 3.31 -5.05 20.15
N ILE A 355 2.02 -4.78 20.28
CA ILE A 355 1.17 -4.23 19.23
C ILE A 355 0.49 -2.97 19.76
N ILE A 356 0.49 -1.90 18.97
CA ILE A 356 -0.29 -0.69 19.24
C ILE A 356 -1.32 -0.53 18.14
N VAL A 357 -2.56 -0.21 18.49
CA VAL A 357 -3.64 0.10 17.55
C VAL A 357 -3.92 1.59 17.52
N VAL A 358 -4.12 2.14 16.33
CA VAL A 358 -4.51 3.53 16.09
C VAL A 358 -5.47 3.61 14.91
N PRO A 359 -6.19 4.72 14.70
CA PRO A 359 -6.94 4.93 13.48
C PRO A 359 -6.01 4.88 12.25
N ALA A 360 -6.46 4.25 11.13
CA ALA A 360 -5.67 4.23 9.89
C ALA A 360 -5.87 5.49 9.03
N ALA A 361 -6.86 6.30 9.35
CA ALA A 361 -7.14 7.61 8.76
C ALA A 361 -7.88 8.48 9.79
N THR A 362 -8.06 9.76 9.50
CA THR A 362 -8.80 10.67 10.40
C THR A 362 -10.30 10.45 10.37
N GLY A 363 -10.83 9.81 9.34
CA GLY A 363 -12.25 9.55 9.13
C GLY A 363 -12.47 8.70 7.87
N PRO A 364 -13.68 8.66 7.33
CA PRO A 364 -13.98 8.01 6.05
C PRO A 364 -13.33 8.76 4.88
N ALA A 365 -13.35 8.14 3.70
CA ALA A 365 -12.83 8.76 2.49
C ALA A 365 -13.50 10.11 2.18
N PRO A 366 -12.74 11.20 2.00
CA PRO A 366 -13.31 12.48 1.56
C PRO A 366 -14.07 12.39 0.23
N ARG A 367 -15.13 13.17 0.10
CA ARG A 367 -15.86 13.30 -1.16
C ARG A 367 -15.03 14.10 -2.17
N GLY A 368 -15.11 13.71 -3.44
CA GLY A 368 -14.37 14.34 -4.55
C GLY A 368 -12.94 13.81 -4.69
N LEU A 369 -12.21 14.42 -5.63
CA LEU A 369 -10.83 14.06 -5.96
C LEU A 369 -9.83 15.21 -5.71
N SER A 370 -10.20 16.25 -4.97
CA SER A 370 -9.31 17.39 -4.68
C SER A 370 -8.23 17.08 -3.64
N THR A 371 -8.38 15.97 -2.91
CA THR A 371 -7.45 15.55 -1.86
C THR A 371 -7.35 14.04 -1.79
N THR A 372 -6.26 13.54 -1.24
CA THR A 372 -6.08 12.13 -0.88
C THR A 372 -6.30 11.86 0.61
N GLY A 373 -6.79 12.85 1.36
CA GLY A 373 -6.98 12.80 2.82
C GLY A 373 -5.71 13.10 3.63
N ASP A 374 -5.86 13.18 4.94
CA ASP A 374 -4.80 13.54 5.89
C ASP A 374 -3.96 12.31 6.30
N PRO A 375 -2.62 12.32 6.14
CA PRO A 375 -1.75 11.21 6.52
C PRO A 375 -1.28 11.21 7.98
N ARG A 376 -1.73 12.15 8.83
CA ARG A 376 -1.21 12.33 10.19
C ARG A 376 -1.30 11.09 11.09
N MET A 377 -2.24 10.18 10.81
CA MET A 377 -2.33 8.90 11.54
C MET A 377 -1.27 7.88 11.14
N ASN A 378 -0.67 8.04 9.96
CA ASN A 378 0.28 7.08 9.38
C ASN A 378 1.73 7.57 9.40
N ALA A 379 1.94 8.88 9.24
CA ALA A 379 3.25 9.52 9.10
C ALA A 379 4.21 9.20 10.28
N PRO A 380 3.77 9.22 11.54
CA PRO A 380 4.64 8.89 12.67
C PRO A 380 5.29 7.50 12.54
N TRP A 381 4.54 6.51 12.11
CA TRP A 381 5.01 5.13 11.97
C TRP A 381 5.95 4.94 10.78
N THR A 382 5.84 5.80 9.77
CA THR A 382 6.82 5.87 8.69
C THR A 382 8.13 6.47 9.18
N ALA A 383 8.09 7.60 9.89
CA ALA A 383 9.27 8.23 10.48
C ALA A 383 10.03 7.31 11.43
N LEU A 384 9.29 6.58 12.25
CA LEU A 384 9.86 5.58 13.16
C LEU A 384 10.48 4.39 12.41
N GLY A 385 10.09 4.16 11.17
CA GLY A 385 10.51 3.00 10.38
C GLY A 385 9.95 1.67 10.88
N THR A 386 8.94 1.70 11.75
CA THR A 386 8.25 0.53 12.28
C THR A 386 7.33 -0.10 11.23
N PRO A 387 7.10 -1.41 11.21
CA PRO A 387 6.07 -2.01 10.37
C PRO A 387 4.69 -1.53 10.81
N ALA A 388 3.78 -1.36 9.85
CA ALA A 388 2.40 -0.97 10.11
C ALA A 388 1.44 -1.59 9.09
N ILE A 389 0.26 -2.00 9.55
CA ILE A 389 -0.79 -2.61 8.72
C ILE A 389 -2.13 -1.95 9.00
N SER A 390 -2.85 -1.58 7.95
CA SER A 390 -4.26 -1.16 8.02
C SER A 390 -5.15 -2.35 7.67
N ILE A 391 -6.12 -2.64 8.51
CA ILE A 391 -7.13 -3.68 8.28
C ILE A 391 -8.53 -3.09 8.31
N PRO A 392 -9.50 -3.58 7.53
CA PRO A 392 -10.87 -3.09 7.55
C PRO A 392 -11.54 -3.30 8.90
N MET A 393 -12.29 -2.30 9.37
CA MET A 393 -13.24 -2.42 10.49
C MET A 393 -14.67 -2.63 9.96
N PRO A 394 -15.53 -3.34 10.67
CA PRO A 394 -16.95 -3.36 10.37
C PRO A 394 -17.54 -1.95 10.41
N THR A 395 -18.32 -1.57 9.39
CA THR A 395 -18.98 -0.27 9.30
C THR A 395 -20.19 -0.35 8.40
N ALA A 396 -21.24 0.40 8.72
CA ALA A 396 -22.43 0.51 7.89
C ALA A 396 -22.29 1.52 6.73
N GLY A 397 -21.23 2.33 6.73
CA GLY A 397 -21.00 3.39 5.76
C GLY A 397 -19.76 3.15 4.90
N LEU A 398 -19.09 4.25 4.54
CA LEU A 398 -17.78 4.17 3.87
C LEU A 398 -16.76 3.43 4.75
N PRO A 399 -15.83 2.69 4.14
CA PRO A 399 -14.86 1.92 4.89
C PRO A 399 -14.02 2.75 5.86
N LEU A 400 -13.70 2.13 6.98
CA LEU A 400 -12.79 2.64 8.00
C LEU A 400 -11.74 1.57 8.31
N GLY A 401 -10.50 1.99 8.58
CA GLY A 401 -9.38 1.09 8.85
C GLY A 401 -8.86 1.20 10.28
N LEU A 402 -8.59 0.05 10.91
CA LEU A 402 -7.78 -0.06 12.10
C LEU A 402 -6.32 -0.25 11.69
N GLN A 403 -5.44 0.62 12.15
CA GLN A 403 -4.01 0.47 11.94
C GLN A 403 -3.38 -0.22 13.16
N LEU A 404 -2.59 -1.26 12.89
CA LEU A 404 -1.74 -1.90 13.88
C LEU A 404 -0.28 -1.60 13.56
N THR A 405 0.56 -1.51 14.59
CA THR A 405 2.01 -1.34 14.46
C THR A 405 2.74 -2.14 15.53
N ALA A 406 3.98 -2.52 15.23
CA ALA A 406 4.88 -3.24 16.13
C ALA A 406 6.27 -2.60 16.09
N ASP A 407 7.21 -3.05 16.91
CA ASP A 407 8.58 -2.56 16.88
C ASP A 407 9.28 -2.91 15.55
N ARG A 408 10.37 -2.25 15.25
CA ARG A 408 11.15 -2.49 14.02
C ARG A 408 11.66 -3.93 13.98
N GLY A 409 11.45 -4.59 12.83
CA GLY A 409 11.82 -5.99 12.63
C GLY A 409 10.75 -6.99 13.08
N GLU A 410 9.68 -6.54 13.74
CA GLU A 410 8.59 -7.39 14.23
C GLU A 410 7.45 -7.58 13.20
N ASP A 411 7.80 -7.58 11.92
CA ASP A 411 6.86 -7.72 10.79
C ASP A 411 6.03 -9.01 10.89
N ALA A 412 6.65 -10.13 11.22
CA ALA A 412 5.98 -11.42 11.39
C ALA A 412 4.93 -11.39 12.51
N ARG A 413 5.31 -10.83 13.67
CA ARG A 413 4.41 -10.66 14.82
C ARG A 413 3.24 -9.76 14.46
N LEU A 414 3.50 -8.64 13.78
CA LEU A 414 2.46 -7.71 13.36
C LEU A 414 1.44 -8.37 12.43
N LEU A 415 1.90 -9.14 11.44
CA LEU A 415 1.03 -9.83 10.50
C LEU A 415 0.18 -10.91 11.17
N ALA A 416 0.77 -11.71 12.09
CA ALA A 416 0.02 -12.69 12.88
C ALA A 416 -1.03 -12.00 13.78
N ALA A 417 -0.64 -10.92 14.46
CA ALA A 417 -1.55 -10.11 15.27
C ALA A 417 -2.70 -9.53 14.46
N ALA A 418 -2.43 -9.03 13.24
CA ALA A 418 -3.47 -8.49 12.36
C ALA A 418 -4.50 -9.55 11.96
N VAL A 419 -4.07 -10.79 11.70
CA VAL A 419 -5.00 -11.91 11.42
C VAL A 419 -5.87 -12.22 12.65
N ARG A 420 -5.29 -12.26 13.84
CA ARG A 420 -6.02 -12.52 15.09
C ARG A 420 -7.01 -11.39 15.42
N VAL A 421 -6.57 -10.14 15.29
CA VAL A 421 -7.40 -8.95 15.49
C VAL A 421 -8.58 -8.95 14.52
N ALA A 422 -8.35 -9.21 13.23
CA ALA A 422 -9.41 -9.26 12.23
C ALA A 422 -10.49 -10.30 12.54
N ARG A 423 -10.11 -11.46 13.07
CA ARG A 423 -11.08 -12.49 13.55
C ARG A 423 -11.93 -12.02 14.74
N SER A 424 -11.39 -11.15 15.58
CA SER A 424 -12.13 -10.58 16.72
C SER A 424 -13.07 -9.46 16.30
N LEU A 425 -12.86 -8.86 15.12
CA LEU A 425 -13.72 -7.81 14.57
C LEU A 425 -14.90 -8.37 13.76
N SER A 426 -14.80 -9.60 13.25
CA SER A 426 -15.86 -10.29 12.50
C SER A 426 -16.87 -10.95 13.44
#